data_94bd4fc575bd0346d2d51d1c1aa90864
#
_entry.id   94bd4fc575bd0346d2d51d1c1aa90864
#
_cell.length_a   1.000
_cell.length_b   1.000
_cell.length_c   1.000
_cell.angle_alpha   90.00
_cell.angle_beta   90.00
_cell.angle_gamma   90.00
#
_symmetry.space_group_name_H-M   'P 1'
#
loop_
_entity.id
_entity.type
_entity.pdbx_description
1 polymer ?
#
loop_
_entity_poly.entity_id
_entity_poly.type
_entity_poly.pdbx_seq_one_letter_code
_entity_poly.pdbx_strand_id
1 'polypeptide(L)'
;MEKLPQKPKILSVETIARSRLFNVESVDLEFSNGVRRVYERMRPSEREAVMIVPILGDDLLLIREYAVGIESYELGFPKGLIDPGEDIFQAA
;
A
#
# COMPACT_ATOMS: atom_id res chain seq x y z
N MET A 1 4.10 -25.44 -18.10
CA MET A 1 3.92 -24.57 -16.92
C MET A 1 5.01 -23.50 -16.93
N GLU A 2 4.62 -22.27 -16.95
CA GLU A 2 5.56 -21.16 -16.89
C GLU A 2 6.11 -21.01 -15.48
N LYS A 3 7.42 -20.79 -15.40
CA LYS A 3 8.06 -20.46 -14.13
C LYS A 3 7.83 -18.98 -13.84
N LEU A 4 7.48 -18.66 -12.60
CA LEU A 4 7.44 -17.27 -12.18
C LEU A 4 8.85 -16.68 -12.23
N PRO A 5 8.97 -15.40 -12.56
CA PRO A 5 10.25 -14.72 -12.52
C PRO A 5 10.85 -14.78 -11.11
N GLN A 6 12.13 -14.95 -11.03
CA GLN A 6 12.83 -14.90 -9.75
C GLN A 6 12.87 -13.47 -9.25
N LYS A 7 12.54 -13.27 -7.97
CA LYS A 7 12.62 -11.95 -7.36
C LYS A 7 14.07 -11.46 -7.32
N PRO A 8 14.29 -10.17 -7.52
CA PRO A 8 15.62 -9.62 -7.37
C PRO A 8 16.09 -9.71 -5.91
N LYS A 9 17.39 -9.72 -5.74
CA LYS A 9 18.03 -9.71 -4.43
C LYS A 9 18.12 -8.27 -3.94
N ILE A 10 17.65 -8.00 -2.73
CA ILE A 10 17.80 -6.70 -2.10
C ILE A 10 19.19 -6.62 -1.49
N LEU A 11 20.00 -5.70 -1.98
CA LEU A 11 21.37 -5.51 -1.49
C LEU A 11 21.41 -4.55 -0.32
N SER A 12 20.64 -3.46 -0.39
CA SER A 12 20.57 -2.48 0.70
C SER A 12 19.28 -1.69 0.64
N VAL A 13 18.86 -1.19 1.79
CA VAL A 13 17.71 -0.31 1.95
C VAL A 13 18.15 0.87 2.80
N GLU A 14 17.90 2.08 2.33
CA GLU A 14 18.30 3.30 3.02
C GLU A 14 17.15 4.30 3.02
N THR A 15 16.90 4.92 4.17
CA THR A 15 15.93 6.02 4.25
C THR A 15 16.58 7.28 3.68
N ILE A 16 15.96 7.85 2.64
CA ILE A 16 16.49 9.04 1.97
C ILE A 16 15.67 10.30 2.19
N ALA A 17 14.43 10.16 2.63
CA ALA A 17 13.58 11.30 2.94
C ALA A 17 12.53 10.89 3.97
N ARG A 18 12.16 11.83 4.82
CA ARG A 18 11.19 11.59 5.89
C ARG A 18 10.33 12.82 6.10
N SER A 19 9.01 12.62 6.14
CA SER A 19 8.06 13.64 6.56
C SER A 19 7.29 13.11 7.77
N ARG A 20 6.29 13.87 8.21
CA ARG A 20 5.46 13.44 9.34
C ARG A 20 4.74 12.12 9.08
N LEU A 21 4.25 11.91 7.85
CA LEU A 21 3.45 10.74 7.48
C LEU A 21 4.20 9.76 6.60
N PHE A 22 5.23 10.21 5.90
CA PHE A 22 5.87 9.41 4.87
C PHE A 22 7.35 9.20 5.13
N ASN A 23 7.82 8.07 4.68
CA ASN A 23 9.20 7.66 4.79
C ASN A 23 9.59 7.07 3.43
N VAL A 24 10.53 7.70 2.74
CA VAL A 24 10.97 7.28 1.41
C VAL A 24 12.27 6.52 1.54
N GLU A 25 12.32 5.35 0.93
CA GLU A 25 13.48 4.47 0.94
C GLU A 25 14.08 4.34 -0.44
N SER A 26 15.41 4.30 -0.49
CA SER A 26 16.16 3.87 -1.65
C SER A 26 16.49 2.39 -1.50
N VAL A 27 16.22 1.59 -2.53
CA VAL A 27 16.43 0.14 -2.50
C VAL A 27 17.36 -0.24 -3.64
N ASP A 28 18.54 -0.77 -3.29
CA ASP A 28 19.50 -1.26 -4.26
C ASP A 28 19.24 -2.74 -4.51
N LEU A 29 18.94 -3.09 -5.76
CA LEU A 29 18.54 -4.42 -6.17
C LEU A 29 19.50 -5.00 -7.20
N GLU A 30 19.62 -6.32 -7.17
CA GLU A 30 20.29 -7.08 -8.23
C GLU A 30 19.35 -8.16 -8.74
N PHE A 31 19.04 -8.08 -10.03
CA PHE A 31 18.20 -9.08 -10.69
C PHE A 31 19.01 -10.34 -11.00
N SER A 32 18.32 -11.45 -11.29
CA SER A 32 18.94 -12.74 -11.54
C SER A 32 19.90 -12.76 -12.73
N ASN A 33 19.76 -11.81 -13.66
CA ASN A 33 20.65 -11.64 -14.79
C ASN A 33 21.88 -10.77 -14.47
N GLY A 34 22.06 -10.37 -13.20
CA GLY A 34 23.19 -9.54 -12.77
C GLY A 34 22.99 -8.05 -12.93
N VAL A 35 21.86 -7.61 -13.48
CA VAL A 35 21.57 -6.18 -13.65
C VAL A 35 21.21 -5.57 -12.31
N ARG A 36 21.89 -4.47 -11.95
CA ARG A 36 21.63 -3.72 -10.72
C ARG A 36 20.84 -2.46 -11.02
N ARG A 37 19.90 -2.15 -10.12
CA ARG A 37 19.08 -0.94 -10.20
C ARG A 37 18.83 -0.42 -8.80
N VAL A 38 18.65 0.90 -8.71
CA VAL A 38 18.24 1.57 -7.48
C VAL A 38 16.83 2.08 -7.69
N TYR A 39 15.92 1.66 -6.83
CA TYR A 39 14.54 2.11 -6.83
C TYR A 39 14.25 2.94 -5.60
N GLU A 40 13.27 3.79 -5.70
CA GLU A 40 12.72 4.49 -4.55
C GLU A 40 11.31 3.99 -4.28
N ARG A 41 10.97 3.87 -3.01
CA ARG A 41 9.64 3.43 -2.59
C ARG A 41 9.24 4.09 -1.28
N MET A 42 7.95 4.15 -1.04
CA MET A 42 7.45 4.50 0.28
C MET A 42 7.66 3.31 1.21
N ARG A 43 8.16 3.58 2.43
CA ARG A 43 8.29 2.52 3.42
C ARG A 43 6.92 1.95 3.73
N PRO A 44 6.75 0.62 3.71
CA PRO A 44 5.46 0.00 4.03
C PRO A 44 5.02 0.35 5.44
N SER A 45 3.73 0.63 5.60
CA SER A 45 3.14 0.84 6.91
C SER A 45 3.10 -0.49 7.68
N GLU A 46 3.36 -0.44 8.98
CA GLU A 46 3.18 -1.59 9.86
C GLU A 46 1.73 -1.79 10.25
N ARG A 47 0.88 -0.79 10.00
CA ARG A 47 -0.54 -0.88 10.30
C ARG A 47 -1.29 -1.48 9.12
N GLU A 48 -2.19 -2.38 9.44
CA GLU A 48 -3.09 -2.97 8.46
C GLU A 48 -4.32 -2.10 8.31
N ALA A 49 -4.99 -2.24 7.17
CA ALA A 49 -6.23 -1.54 6.89
C ALA A 49 -7.28 -2.53 6.40
N VAL A 50 -8.52 -2.16 6.58
CA VAL A 50 -9.67 -2.91 6.08
C VAL A 50 -10.47 -2.04 5.14
N MET A 51 -10.99 -2.64 4.08
CA MET A 51 -11.92 -2.02 3.16
C MET A 51 -13.23 -2.79 3.22
N ILE A 52 -14.33 -2.07 3.31
CA ILE A 52 -15.66 -2.66 3.36
C ILE A 52 -16.32 -2.54 1.98
N VAL A 53 -16.91 -3.63 1.52
CA VAL A 53 -17.72 -3.63 0.29
C VAL A 53 -19.18 -3.81 0.71
N PRO A 54 -19.90 -2.69 1.01
CA PRO A 54 -21.27 -2.80 1.49
C PRO A 54 -22.21 -3.13 0.34
N ILE A 55 -23.01 -4.17 0.53
CA ILE A 55 -24.00 -4.62 -0.45
C ILE A 55 -25.38 -4.45 0.17
N LEU A 56 -26.26 -3.76 -0.56
CA LEU A 56 -27.66 -3.58 -0.16
C LEU A 56 -28.54 -4.00 -1.34
N GLY A 57 -29.15 -5.19 -1.22
CA GLY A 57 -29.85 -5.80 -2.35
C GLY A 57 -28.90 -6.05 -3.51
N ASP A 58 -29.17 -5.45 -4.65
CA ASP A 58 -28.33 -5.54 -5.84
C ASP A 58 -27.38 -4.34 -5.99
N ASP A 59 -27.34 -3.46 -4.99
CA ASP A 59 -26.58 -2.22 -5.04
C ASP A 59 -25.30 -2.30 -4.20
N LEU A 60 -24.30 -1.55 -4.61
CA LEU A 60 -23.10 -1.29 -3.82
C LEU A 60 -23.21 0.13 -3.27
N LEU A 61 -22.91 0.27 -1.98
CA LEU A 61 -22.86 1.58 -1.34
C LEU A 61 -21.45 2.12 -1.41
N LEU A 62 -21.32 3.34 -1.90
CA LEU A 62 -20.04 4.03 -2.00
C LEU A 62 -20.07 5.29 -1.14
N ILE A 63 -18.91 5.68 -0.67
CA ILE A 63 -18.74 6.97 -0.02
C ILE A 63 -18.06 7.95 -0.97
N ARG A 64 -18.31 9.23 -0.75
CA ARG A 64 -17.61 10.31 -1.45
C ARG A 64 -16.60 10.91 -0.50
N GLU A 65 -15.34 10.85 -0.87
CA GLU A 65 -14.23 11.22 -0.01
C GLU A 65 -13.31 12.18 -0.74
N TYR A 66 -12.86 13.23 -0.03
CA TYR A 66 -11.93 14.18 -0.61
C TYR A 66 -10.53 13.59 -0.71
N ALA A 67 -9.98 13.62 -1.92
CA ALA A 67 -8.63 13.16 -2.19
C ALA A 67 -7.72 14.37 -2.47
N VAL A 68 -6.89 14.70 -1.51
CA VAL A 68 -6.05 15.91 -1.58
C VAL A 68 -5.03 15.84 -2.72
N GLY A 69 -4.56 14.64 -3.08
CA GLY A 69 -3.58 14.47 -4.15
C GLY A 69 -4.10 14.88 -5.53
N ILE A 70 -5.41 14.77 -5.75
CA ILE A 70 -6.04 15.19 -7.01
C ILE A 70 -6.96 16.38 -6.82
N GLU A 71 -7.03 16.91 -5.60
CA GLU A 71 -7.86 18.08 -5.25
C GLU A 71 -9.31 17.91 -5.69
N SER A 72 -9.86 16.71 -5.48
CA SER A 72 -11.21 16.37 -5.91
C SER A 72 -11.82 15.29 -5.03
N TYR A 73 -13.13 15.13 -5.10
CA TYR A 73 -13.82 14.05 -4.43
C TYR A 73 -13.82 12.79 -5.29
N GLU A 74 -13.58 11.66 -4.65
CA GLU A 74 -13.62 10.35 -5.28
C GLU A 74 -14.73 9.50 -4.67
N LEU A 75 -15.31 8.63 -5.49
CA LEU A 75 -16.19 7.59 -5.01
C LEU A 75 -15.36 6.35 -4.71
N GLY A 76 -15.60 5.73 -3.57
CA GLY A 76 -14.91 4.53 -3.19
C GLY A 76 -15.60 3.81 -2.06
N PHE A 77 -15.04 2.68 -1.66
CA PHE A 77 -15.54 1.92 -0.52
C PHE A 77 -15.01 2.50 0.79
N PRO A 78 -15.79 2.38 1.89
CA PRO A 78 -15.29 2.76 3.22
C PRO A 78 -14.03 1.98 3.58
N LYS A 79 -13.06 2.68 4.15
CA LYS A 79 -11.78 2.12 4.57
C LYS A 79 -11.41 2.62 5.94
N GLY A 80 -10.65 1.83 6.67
CA GLY A 80 -10.16 2.24 7.98
C GLY A 80 -8.95 1.44 8.38
N LEU A 81 -8.18 2.01 9.29
CA LEU A 81 -7.04 1.32 9.87
C LEU A 81 -7.53 0.36 10.93
N ILE A 82 -6.84 -0.78 11.06
CA ILE A 82 -7.07 -1.73 12.11
C ILE A 82 -6.26 -1.30 13.32
N ASP A 83 -6.95 -1.06 14.45
CA ASP A 83 -6.27 -0.68 15.69
C ASP A 83 -5.58 -1.88 16.33
N PRO A 84 -4.50 -1.67 17.10
CA PRO A 84 -3.82 -2.76 17.78
C PRO A 84 -4.78 -3.58 18.64
N GLY A 85 -4.75 -4.90 18.49
CA GLY A 85 -5.62 -5.83 19.20
C GLY A 85 -7.02 -5.99 18.65
N GLU A 86 -7.34 -5.26 17.58
CA GLU A 86 -8.62 -5.32 16.88
C GLU A 86 -8.53 -6.31 15.72
N ASP A 87 -9.56 -7.11 15.51
CA ASP A 87 -9.62 -7.96 14.32
C ASP A 87 -10.28 -7.20 13.15
N ILE A 88 -10.25 -7.81 11.96
CA ILE A 88 -10.78 -7.16 10.76
C ILE A 88 -12.29 -6.90 10.85
N PHE A 89 -13.03 -7.73 11.52
CA PHE A 89 -14.48 -7.58 11.66
C PHE A 89 -14.83 -6.45 12.63
N GLN A 90 -14.04 -6.28 13.68
CA GLN A 90 -14.20 -5.17 14.62
C GLN A 90 -13.84 -3.84 13.98
N ALA A 91 -12.81 -3.82 13.13
CA ALA A 91 -12.37 -2.62 12.43
C ALA A 91 -13.36 -2.18 11.33
N ALA A 92 -14.08 -3.14 10.77
CA ALA A 92 -15.03 -2.89 9.69
C ALA A 92 -16.30 -2.10 10.13
#